data_ab0a7ba08d0c802a27f4954e40f9e5b9
#
_entry.id   ab0a7ba08d0c802a27f4954e40f9e5b9
#
_cell.length_a   1.000
_cell.length_b   1.000
_cell.length_c   1.000
_cell.angle_alpha   90.00
_cell.angle_beta   90.00
_cell.angle_gamma   90.00
#
_symmetry.space_group_name_H-M   'P 1'
#
loop_
_entity.id
_entity.type
_entity.pdbx_description
1 polymer ?
#
loop_
_entity_poly.entity_id
_entity_poly.type
_entity_poly.pdbx_seq_one_letter_code
_entity_poly.pdbx_strand_id
1 'polypeptide(L)'
;MIATLRDYDDVISAFRLYRNIFPHLSPTDIKKSIQSKELIWKYGVAIQFKYYKQKRKKGTFTTKVGDINLMKMCKVNGGMSDLAFNEWLDLLKRGRIVLSVRQSNQPALKFYERHNFNIQSETSWGKGKIKGWIMTLDFDRTIYY
;
A
#
# COMPACT_ATOMS: atom_id res chain seq x y z
N MET A 1 13.47 5.49 -7.80
CA MET A 1 12.48 4.70 -7.07
C MET A 1 11.44 5.60 -6.38
N ILE A 2 11.84 6.53 -5.53
CA ILE A 2 10.90 7.54 -5.00
C ILE A 2 10.36 8.35 -6.18
N ALA A 3 9.04 8.46 -6.27
CA ALA A 3 8.40 9.21 -7.32
C ALA A 3 8.73 10.69 -7.21
N THR A 4 8.93 11.33 -8.35
CA THR A 4 9.12 12.77 -8.47
C THR A 4 7.92 13.39 -9.17
N LEU A 5 7.84 14.72 -9.22
CA LEU A 5 6.76 15.41 -9.94
C LEU A 5 6.75 15.10 -11.45
N ARG A 6 7.89 14.66 -12.01
CA ARG A 6 7.95 14.18 -13.41
C ARG A 6 7.11 12.93 -13.62
N ASP A 7 6.94 12.10 -12.57
CA ASP A 7 6.21 10.84 -12.63
C ASP A 7 4.71 11.02 -12.42
N TYR A 8 4.25 12.22 -12.06
CA TYR A 8 2.87 12.47 -11.66
C TYR A 8 1.84 11.98 -12.68
N ASP A 9 2.01 12.30 -13.95
CA ASP A 9 1.04 11.93 -14.97
C ASP A 9 0.98 10.41 -15.15
N ASP A 10 2.13 9.72 -15.13
CA ASP A 10 2.19 8.27 -15.23
C ASP A 10 1.55 7.60 -14.01
N VAL A 11 1.82 8.12 -12.82
CA VAL A 11 1.26 7.62 -11.56
C VAL A 11 -0.26 7.78 -11.54
N ILE A 12 -0.76 8.95 -11.90
CA ILE A 12 -2.22 9.22 -11.96
C ILE A 12 -2.87 8.29 -12.98
N SER A 13 -2.27 8.11 -14.15
CA SER A 13 -2.80 7.20 -15.18
C SER A 13 -2.88 5.77 -14.67
N ALA A 14 -1.87 5.32 -13.94
CA ALA A 14 -1.87 3.97 -13.34
C ALA A 14 -3.02 3.81 -12.33
N PHE A 15 -3.21 4.78 -11.44
CA PHE A 15 -4.31 4.71 -10.46
C PHE A 15 -5.69 4.77 -11.13
N ARG A 16 -5.83 5.53 -12.21
CA ARG A 16 -7.11 5.63 -12.95
C ARG A 16 -7.55 4.32 -13.59
N LEU A 17 -6.63 3.40 -13.88
CA LEU A 17 -6.98 2.06 -14.34
C LEU A 17 -7.76 1.26 -13.30
N TYR A 18 -7.67 1.65 -12.03
CA TYR A 18 -8.29 0.94 -10.91
C TYR A 18 -9.38 1.78 -10.25
N ARG A 19 -10.12 2.58 -11.02
CA ARG A 19 -11.21 3.43 -10.50
C ARG A 19 -12.24 2.67 -9.67
N ASN A 20 -12.51 1.42 -10.01
CA ASN A 20 -13.49 0.61 -9.29
C ASN A 20 -13.01 0.26 -7.89
N ILE A 21 -11.69 0.18 -7.69
CA ILE A 21 -11.07 -0.10 -6.39
C ILE A 21 -10.81 1.21 -5.63
N PHE A 22 -10.43 2.28 -6.35
CA PHE A 22 -10.11 3.58 -5.78
C PHE A 22 -11.09 4.66 -6.31
N PRO A 23 -12.40 4.57 -5.98
CA PRO A 23 -13.38 5.48 -6.55
C PRO A 23 -13.20 6.94 -6.12
N HIS A 24 -12.54 7.16 -5.00
CA HIS A 24 -12.28 8.48 -4.43
C HIS A 24 -10.82 8.91 -4.57
N LEU A 25 -10.21 8.54 -5.70
CA LEU A 25 -8.84 8.96 -5.98
C LEU A 25 -8.75 10.48 -6.01
N SER A 26 -7.84 11.02 -5.19
CA SER A 26 -7.57 12.46 -5.13
C SER A 26 -6.23 12.77 -5.77
N PRO A 27 -6.21 13.46 -6.94
CA PRO A 27 -4.96 13.93 -7.55
C PRO A 27 -4.11 14.78 -6.61
N THR A 28 -4.75 15.61 -5.77
CA THR A 28 -4.07 16.43 -4.79
C THR A 28 -3.33 15.58 -3.75
N ASP A 29 -3.95 14.51 -3.27
CA ASP A 29 -3.31 13.59 -2.30
C ASP A 29 -2.12 12.86 -2.92
N ILE A 30 -2.23 12.46 -4.18
CA ILE A 30 -1.12 11.83 -4.90
C ILE A 30 0.05 12.82 -4.99
N LYS A 31 -0.21 14.07 -5.34
CA LYS A 31 0.82 15.13 -5.40
C LYS A 31 1.50 15.33 -4.05
N LYS A 32 0.71 15.39 -2.98
CA LYS A 32 1.23 15.51 -1.61
C LYS A 32 2.12 14.31 -1.24
N SER A 33 1.71 13.10 -1.59
CA SER A 33 2.50 11.91 -1.34
C SER A 33 3.84 11.94 -2.08
N ILE A 34 3.87 12.42 -3.32
CA ILE A 34 5.11 12.61 -4.07
C ILE A 34 6.01 13.61 -3.35
N GLN A 35 5.46 14.76 -2.95
CA GLN A 35 6.21 15.81 -2.27
C GLN A 35 6.76 15.35 -0.92
N SER A 36 6.02 14.51 -0.21
CA SER A 36 6.42 13.94 1.09
C SER A 36 7.33 12.72 0.96
N LYS A 37 7.65 12.30 -0.27
CA LYS A 37 8.45 11.08 -0.54
C LYS A 37 7.79 9.81 0.01
N GLU A 38 6.47 9.77 -0.01
CA GLU A 38 5.64 8.66 0.45
C GLU A 38 4.94 7.96 -0.72
N LEU A 39 5.57 7.98 -1.89
CA LEU A 39 5.11 7.28 -3.07
C LEU A 39 6.31 6.81 -3.87
N ILE A 40 6.31 5.54 -4.24
CA ILE A 40 7.30 5.02 -5.17
C ILE A 40 6.66 4.77 -6.53
N TRP A 41 7.47 4.92 -7.58
CA TRP A 41 7.12 4.57 -8.95
C TRP A 41 8.28 3.81 -9.55
N LYS A 42 8.10 2.50 -9.74
CA LYS A 42 9.15 1.62 -10.26
C LYS A 42 8.52 0.43 -10.97
N TYR A 43 9.12 -0.01 -12.06
CA TYR A 43 8.66 -1.16 -12.84
C TYR A 43 7.20 -1.07 -13.26
N GLY A 44 6.68 0.14 -13.53
CA GLY A 44 5.28 0.36 -13.87
C GLY A 44 4.33 0.16 -12.69
N VAL A 45 4.83 0.25 -11.46
CA VAL A 45 4.06 0.05 -10.23
C VAL A 45 4.14 1.29 -9.37
N ALA A 46 2.98 1.73 -8.86
CA ALA A 46 2.88 2.82 -7.89
C ALA A 46 2.53 2.22 -6.52
N ILE A 47 3.26 2.62 -5.49
CA ILE A 47 2.95 2.28 -4.09
C ILE A 47 2.87 3.58 -3.31
N GLN A 48 1.68 3.87 -2.80
CA GLN A 48 1.43 5.01 -1.94
C GLN A 48 1.36 4.54 -0.50
N PHE A 49 2.14 5.14 0.36
CA PHE A 49 2.25 4.74 1.76
C PHE A 49 2.39 5.95 2.67
N LYS A 50 2.23 5.70 3.97
CA LYS A 50 2.33 6.75 4.99
C LYS A 50 2.68 6.11 6.32
N TYR A 51 3.45 6.82 7.15
CA TYR A 51 3.73 6.35 8.50
C TYR A 51 2.61 6.77 9.45
N TYR A 52 2.20 5.85 10.32
CA TYR A 52 1.27 6.18 11.41
C TYR A 52 1.97 7.05 12.44
N LYS A 53 1.41 8.21 12.71
CA LYS A 53 1.89 9.13 13.74
C LYS A 53 1.17 8.95 15.06
N GLN A 54 0.11 8.16 15.07
CA GLN A 54 -0.72 7.86 16.24
C GLN A 54 -1.18 6.42 16.16
N LYS A 55 -1.55 5.86 17.33
CA LYS A 55 -2.25 4.59 17.37
C LYS A 55 -3.62 4.73 16.72
N ARG A 56 -4.02 3.73 15.93
CA ARG A 56 -5.33 3.67 15.30
C ARG A 56 -5.92 2.28 15.50
N LYS A 57 -7.19 2.24 15.87
CA LYS A 57 -7.93 0.98 15.96
C LYS A 57 -8.54 0.68 14.59
N LYS A 58 -8.29 -0.53 14.09
CA LYS A 58 -8.81 -1.02 12.81
C LYS A 58 -9.41 -2.40 13.03
N GLY A 59 -10.76 -2.49 13.09
CA GLY A 59 -11.40 -3.70 13.58
C GLY A 59 -10.98 -3.96 15.02
N THR A 60 -10.46 -5.14 15.30
CA THR A 60 -9.89 -5.50 16.62
C THR A 60 -8.38 -5.29 16.70
N PHE A 61 -7.76 -4.85 15.60
CA PHE A 61 -6.32 -4.60 15.52
C PHE A 61 -6.02 -3.13 15.84
N THR A 62 -4.93 -2.89 16.57
CA THR A 62 -4.46 -1.54 16.88
C THR A 62 -3.07 -1.33 16.31
N THR A 63 -2.91 -0.26 15.52
CA THR A 63 -1.61 0.12 14.97
C THR A 63 -0.72 0.75 16.04
N LYS A 64 0.56 0.83 15.74
CA LYS A 64 1.56 1.52 16.58
C LYS A 64 2.12 2.71 15.83
N VAL A 65 2.60 3.71 16.56
CA VAL A 65 3.38 4.81 15.97
C VAL A 65 4.58 4.23 15.23
N GLY A 66 4.79 4.68 13.99
CA GLY A 66 5.87 4.18 13.14
C GLY A 66 5.50 3.01 12.25
N ASP A 67 4.34 2.39 12.44
CA ASP A 67 3.81 1.44 11.48
C ASP A 67 3.63 2.10 10.12
N ILE A 68 3.75 1.32 9.05
CA ILE A 68 3.67 1.80 7.69
C ILE A 68 2.32 1.42 7.10
N ASN A 69 1.51 2.42 6.79
CA ASN A 69 0.23 2.20 6.13
C ASN A 69 0.46 2.10 4.62
N LEU A 70 0.25 0.91 4.05
CA LEU A 70 0.18 0.75 2.60
C LEU A 70 -1.21 1.21 2.15
N MET A 71 -1.29 2.41 1.60
CA MET A 71 -2.57 3.05 1.28
C MET A 71 -3.14 2.54 -0.04
N LYS A 72 -2.33 2.55 -1.09
CA LYS A 72 -2.75 2.13 -2.43
C LYS A 72 -1.56 1.55 -3.17
N MET A 73 -1.81 0.50 -3.94
CA MET A 73 -0.83 -0.09 -4.84
C MET A 73 -1.52 -0.46 -6.14
N CYS A 74 -0.93 -0.08 -7.24
CA CYS A 74 -1.45 -0.40 -8.56
C CYS A 74 -0.33 -0.54 -9.57
N LYS A 75 -0.64 -1.10 -10.73
CA LYS A 75 0.34 -1.26 -11.81
C LYS A 75 -0.28 -0.95 -13.17
N VAL A 76 0.55 -0.51 -14.09
CA VAL A 76 0.19 -0.47 -15.51
C VAL A 76 0.33 -1.86 -16.11
N ASN A 77 -0.20 -2.04 -17.32
CA ASN A 77 -0.03 -3.31 -18.05
C ASN A 77 1.47 -3.61 -18.22
N GLY A 78 1.87 -4.80 -17.85
CA GLY A 78 3.28 -5.21 -17.86
C GLY A 78 4.08 -4.78 -16.64
N GLY A 79 3.46 -4.11 -15.67
CA GLY A 79 4.12 -3.75 -14.42
C GLY A 79 4.51 -4.98 -13.60
N MET A 80 5.66 -4.89 -12.92
CA MET A 80 6.22 -6.01 -12.15
C MET A 80 6.07 -5.77 -10.66
N SER A 81 4.92 -6.17 -10.11
CA SER A 81 4.53 -5.88 -8.73
C SER A 81 5.46 -6.50 -7.70
N ASP A 82 5.88 -7.76 -7.91
CA ASP A 82 6.76 -8.45 -6.95
C ASP A 82 8.12 -7.76 -6.82
N LEU A 83 8.71 -7.36 -7.95
CA LEU A 83 9.99 -6.62 -7.94
C LEU A 83 9.86 -5.27 -7.27
N ALA A 84 8.84 -4.51 -7.61
CA ALA A 84 8.61 -3.20 -7.03
C ALA A 84 8.37 -3.28 -5.52
N PHE A 85 7.59 -4.27 -5.09
CA PHE A 85 7.31 -4.48 -3.68
C PHE A 85 8.58 -4.83 -2.89
N ASN A 86 9.39 -5.74 -3.40
CA ASN A 86 10.65 -6.11 -2.74
C ASN A 86 11.63 -4.94 -2.68
N GLU A 87 11.75 -4.15 -3.73
CA GLU A 87 12.60 -2.95 -3.68
C GLU A 87 12.08 -1.91 -2.70
N TRP A 88 10.77 -1.78 -2.56
CA TRP A 88 10.17 -0.90 -1.56
C TRP A 88 10.55 -1.34 -0.14
N LEU A 89 10.47 -2.64 0.15
CA LEU A 89 10.91 -3.18 1.46
C LEU A 89 12.40 -2.90 1.70
N ASP A 90 13.24 -3.08 0.68
CA ASP A 90 14.66 -2.79 0.78
C ASP A 90 14.92 -1.30 1.06
N LEU A 91 14.13 -0.41 0.46
CA LEU A 91 14.20 1.02 0.70
C LEU A 91 13.80 1.39 2.13
N LEU A 92 12.72 0.80 2.64
CA LEU A 92 12.23 1.05 4.00
C LEU A 92 13.14 0.41 5.06
N LYS A 93 13.81 -0.67 4.72
CA LYS A 93 14.74 -1.47 5.53
C LYS A 93 14.04 -2.37 6.53
N ARG A 94 13.24 -1.85 7.43
CA ARG A 94 12.53 -2.64 8.46
C ARG A 94 11.28 -1.92 8.92
N GLY A 95 10.37 -2.67 9.52
CA GLY A 95 9.16 -2.13 10.11
C GLY A 95 8.00 -3.10 10.04
N ARG A 96 6.82 -2.57 10.26
CA ARG A 96 5.59 -3.31 10.11
C ARG A 96 4.66 -2.58 9.15
N ILE A 97 4.26 -3.27 8.09
CA ILE A 97 3.29 -2.76 7.13
C ILE A 97 1.90 -3.18 7.58
N VAL A 98 0.97 -2.24 7.54
CA VAL A 98 -0.45 -2.46 7.83
C VAL A 98 -1.23 -2.03 6.60
N LEU A 99 -2.19 -2.85 6.18
CA LEU A 99 -3.07 -2.50 5.07
C LEU A 99 -4.50 -2.98 5.32
N SER A 100 -5.43 -2.36 4.61
CA SER A 100 -6.82 -2.82 4.53
C SER A 100 -7.08 -3.26 3.10
N VAL A 101 -7.72 -4.41 2.94
CA VAL A 101 -8.05 -4.96 1.63
C VAL A 101 -9.47 -5.51 1.65
N ARG A 102 -10.21 -5.32 0.55
CA ARG A 102 -11.57 -5.89 0.43
C ARG A 102 -11.49 -7.41 0.44
N GLN A 103 -12.38 -8.05 1.19
CA GLN A 103 -12.46 -9.52 1.20
C GLN A 103 -12.73 -10.10 -0.19
N SER A 104 -13.40 -9.34 -1.05
CA SER A 104 -13.70 -9.74 -2.43
C SER A 104 -12.53 -9.57 -3.42
N ASN A 105 -11.48 -8.87 -3.01
CA ASN A 105 -10.34 -8.60 -3.90
C ASN A 105 -9.35 -9.77 -3.88
N GLN A 106 -9.69 -10.86 -4.56
CA GLN A 106 -8.89 -12.09 -4.56
C GLN A 106 -7.48 -11.91 -5.13
N PRO A 107 -7.27 -11.17 -6.23
CA PRO A 107 -5.90 -10.95 -6.72
C PRO A 107 -5.00 -10.26 -5.69
N ALA A 108 -5.51 -9.25 -4.99
CA ALA A 108 -4.75 -8.56 -3.95
C ALA A 108 -4.47 -9.48 -2.76
N LEU A 109 -5.47 -10.25 -2.30
CA LEU A 109 -5.29 -11.21 -1.21
C LEU A 109 -4.19 -12.21 -1.53
N LYS A 110 -4.20 -12.78 -2.72
CA LYS A 110 -3.17 -13.73 -3.16
C LYS A 110 -1.80 -13.09 -3.19
N PHE A 111 -1.71 -11.85 -3.67
CA PHE A 111 -0.45 -11.10 -3.70
C PHE A 111 0.10 -10.91 -2.29
N TYR A 112 -0.73 -10.42 -1.36
CA TYR A 112 -0.28 -10.16 0.00
C TYR A 112 0.07 -11.45 0.75
N GLU A 113 -0.71 -12.51 0.58
CA GLU A 113 -0.39 -13.83 1.17
C GLU A 113 0.94 -14.36 0.65
N ARG A 114 1.21 -14.22 -0.66
CA ARG A 114 2.48 -14.64 -1.27
C ARG A 114 3.66 -13.87 -0.68
N HIS A 115 3.45 -12.64 -0.26
CA HIS A 115 4.46 -11.81 0.39
C HIS A 115 4.45 -11.91 1.90
N ASN A 116 3.85 -12.96 2.45
CA ASN A 116 3.88 -13.30 3.88
C ASN A 116 3.08 -12.36 4.79
N PHE A 117 2.12 -11.63 4.24
CA PHE A 117 1.17 -10.90 5.07
C PHE A 117 0.25 -11.86 5.82
N ASN A 118 -0.09 -11.50 7.04
CA ASN A 118 -1.03 -12.25 7.88
C ASN A 118 -2.29 -11.43 8.14
N ILE A 119 -3.45 -12.10 8.16
CA ILE A 119 -4.71 -11.48 8.53
C ILE A 119 -4.72 -11.25 10.05
N GLN A 120 -5.01 -10.03 10.47
CA GLN A 120 -5.07 -9.66 11.87
C GLN A 120 -6.51 -9.44 12.36
N SER A 121 -7.39 -8.96 11.49
CA SER A 121 -8.74 -8.61 11.89
C SER A 121 -9.64 -8.44 10.69
N GLU A 122 -10.94 -8.64 10.88
CA GLU A 122 -11.93 -8.15 9.97
C GLU A 122 -12.10 -6.64 10.16
N THR A 123 -12.53 -5.95 9.13
CA THR A 123 -12.88 -4.54 9.16
C THR A 123 -13.99 -4.28 8.16
N SER A 124 -14.58 -3.10 8.24
CA SER A 124 -15.59 -2.68 7.27
C SER A 124 -15.54 -1.16 7.09
N TRP A 125 -16.01 -0.72 5.94
CA TRP A 125 -16.18 0.70 5.65
C TRP A 125 -17.42 0.89 4.77
N GLY A 126 -17.70 2.13 4.37
CA GLY A 126 -18.92 2.42 3.64
C GLY A 126 -20.17 2.09 4.48
N LYS A 127 -20.17 2.44 5.77
CA LYS A 127 -21.24 2.13 6.73
C LYS A 127 -21.51 0.63 6.86
N GLY A 128 -20.44 -0.17 6.86
CA GLY A 128 -20.51 -1.63 6.98
C GLY A 128 -20.85 -2.37 5.69
N LYS A 129 -21.03 -1.67 4.57
CA LYS A 129 -21.38 -2.29 3.29
C LYS A 129 -20.21 -3.01 2.62
N ILE A 130 -19.00 -2.57 2.87
CA ILE A 130 -17.79 -3.17 2.29
C ILE A 130 -17.04 -3.86 3.41
N LYS A 131 -16.88 -5.18 3.28
CA LYS A 131 -16.10 -5.99 4.23
C LYS A 131 -14.67 -6.12 3.75
N GLY A 132 -13.73 -6.01 4.68
CA GLY A 132 -12.32 -6.12 4.41
C GLY A 132 -11.56 -6.88 5.48
N TRP A 133 -10.28 -7.06 5.22
CA TRP A 133 -9.31 -7.60 6.14
C TRP A 133 -8.27 -6.56 6.48
N ILE A 134 -7.82 -6.55 7.73
CA ILE A 134 -6.57 -5.88 8.12
C ILE A 134 -5.47 -6.92 8.03
N MET A 135 -4.44 -6.64 7.25
CA MET A 135 -3.29 -7.53 7.08
C MET A 135 -2.01 -6.81 7.48
N THR A 136 -1.07 -7.55 8.00
CA THR A 136 0.22 -7.00 8.43
C THR A 136 1.38 -7.85 7.95
N LEU A 137 2.52 -7.19 7.77
CA LEU A 137 3.80 -7.81 7.50
C LEU A 137 4.87 -7.17 8.37
N ASP A 138 5.50 -7.97 9.22
CA ASP A 138 6.74 -7.58 9.89
C ASP A 138 7.91 -7.95 8.99
N PHE A 139 8.84 -7.03 8.79
CA PHE A 139 9.99 -7.28 7.90
C PHE A 139 11.24 -6.59 8.42
N ASP A 140 12.38 -7.20 8.11
CA ASP A 140 13.70 -6.62 8.40
C ASP A 140 14.67 -7.02 7.26
N ARG A 141 15.06 -6.01 6.47
CA ARG A 141 15.98 -6.13 5.34
C ARG A 141 17.39 -5.67 5.70
N THR A 142 17.64 -5.42 6.99
CA THR A 142 18.96 -4.98 7.48
C THR A 142 19.84 -6.15 7.90
N ILE A 143 19.30 -7.37 7.89
CA ILE A 143 20.01 -8.57 8.32
C ILE A 143 20.80 -9.11 7.12
N TYR A 144 22.09 -9.35 7.34
CA TYR A 144 23.00 -9.92 6.34
C TYR A 144 23.56 -11.24 6.82
N TYR A 145 23.75 -12.14 5.89
CA TYR A 145 24.30 -13.48 6.16
C TYR A 145 25.65 -13.63 5.49
#